data_640a79925f6c87dbb470f6c2424ce5f1
#
_entry.id   640a79925f6c87dbb470f6c2424ce5f1
#
_cell.length_a   1.000
_cell.length_b   1.000
_cell.length_c   1.000
_cell.angle_alpha   90.00
_cell.angle_beta   90.00
_cell.angle_gamma   90.00
#
_symmetry.space_group_name_H-M   'P 1'
#
loop_
_entity.id
_entity.type
_entity.pdbx_description
1 polymer ?
#
loop_
_entity_poly.entity_id
_entity_poly.type
_entity_poly.pdbx_seq_one_letter_code
_entity_poly.pdbx_strand_id
1 'polypeptide(L)'
;LATASTKEADVLKTLLLTSKNAQTVDVVNKVIGSADEKTQLALLDVLSKRSNPNSAAQIFNLLNSSNSTVKAAAYTALPNVVNDKDFDKIIEVLGKADAKDVNAAQQAAIVALQNNADKSNIVKRLSANISRSLAPSSARYFPIFAGEGSDESLKTITNYISQDNPLRADAIKALASWSNTSSLDALTTLLRTEKDATLFSTVFDGFIRQLNASKVNNDQKTILLKDAFEYAQNTRQKNTALGSLRATGTYSALAFASRFLEDKDLKGTATDVVMNITADNKSFIGTDVRQWLEKAQNNLSGSESSYLREAIVRHLAEMPKGESYVSMFNGKDLTGWKGLVENPIKRAQMSAKELAAKQEIADKKMRENWKAEDGSLVFSGHGDN
;
A
#
# COMPACT_ATOMS: atom_id res chain seq x y z
N LEU A 1 25.80 -13.23 34.42
CA LEU A 1 24.37 -12.98 34.16
C LEU A 1 23.48 -13.82 35.08
N ALA A 2 23.78 -15.07 35.34
CA ALA A 2 22.98 -15.95 36.19
C ALA A 2 22.78 -15.41 37.64
N THR A 3 23.84 -14.92 38.23
CA THR A 3 23.85 -14.38 39.63
C THR A 3 23.74 -12.86 39.71
N ALA A 4 23.70 -12.18 38.57
CA ALA A 4 23.67 -10.73 38.49
C ALA A 4 22.28 -10.16 38.90
N SER A 5 22.27 -9.04 39.62
CA SER A 5 21.08 -8.23 39.81
C SER A 5 20.61 -7.67 38.46
N THR A 6 19.38 -7.15 38.37
CA THR A 6 18.84 -6.59 37.13
C THR A 6 19.74 -5.50 36.54
N LYS A 7 20.25 -4.57 37.37
CA LYS A 7 21.16 -3.51 36.91
C LYS A 7 22.48 -4.04 36.38
N GLU A 8 23.07 -5.01 37.08
CA GLU A 8 24.31 -5.66 36.64
C GLU A 8 24.11 -6.44 35.35
N ALA A 9 22.99 -7.14 35.21
CA ALA A 9 22.64 -7.84 33.97
C ALA A 9 22.53 -6.89 32.78
N ASP A 10 21.93 -5.71 32.94
CA ASP A 10 21.83 -4.69 31.91
C ASP A 10 23.20 -4.11 31.50
N VAL A 11 24.07 -3.88 32.47
CA VAL A 11 25.46 -3.44 32.21
C VAL A 11 26.22 -4.53 31.46
N LEU A 12 26.13 -5.78 31.89
CA LEU A 12 26.79 -6.90 31.22
C LEU A 12 26.27 -7.10 29.80
N LYS A 13 24.95 -6.98 29.58
CA LYS A 13 24.37 -7.00 28.21
C LYS A 13 24.94 -5.88 27.36
N THR A 14 24.98 -4.65 27.88
CA THR A 14 25.54 -3.51 27.16
C THR A 14 27.01 -3.73 26.80
N LEU A 15 27.81 -4.26 27.71
CA LEU A 15 29.21 -4.60 27.44
C LEU A 15 29.33 -5.65 26.33
N LEU A 16 28.50 -6.71 26.35
CA LEU A 16 28.47 -7.72 25.29
C LEU A 16 28.04 -7.15 23.95
N LEU A 17 27.07 -6.22 23.94
CA LEU A 17 26.61 -5.56 22.72
C LEU A 17 27.64 -4.62 22.11
N THR A 18 28.37 -3.87 22.93
CA THR A 18 29.32 -2.85 22.48
C THR A 18 30.75 -3.37 22.31
N SER A 19 31.04 -4.60 22.80
CA SER A 19 32.36 -5.23 22.67
C SER A 19 32.82 -5.29 21.20
N LYS A 20 34.01 -4.74 20.96
CA LYS A 20 34.68 -4.81 19.65
C LYS A 20 35.51 -6.10 19.45
N ASN A 21 35.58 -6.96 20.48
CA ASN A 21 36.31 -8.23 20.38
C ASN A 21 35.54 -9.17 19.42
N ALA A 22 36.21 -9.61 18.35
CA ALA A 22 35.65 -10.52 17.37
C ALA A 22 35.20 -11.86 17.97
N GLN A 23 35.81 -12.31 19.06
CA GLN A 23 35.49 -13.57 19.74
C GLN A 23 34.26 -13.48 20.63
N THR A 24 33.70 -12.31 20.87
CA THR A 24 32.55 -12.14 21.79
C THR A 24 31.38 -13.04 21.41
N VAL A 25 31.05 -13.12 20.12
CA VAL A 25 29.94 -13.97 19.60
C VAL A 25 30.26 -15.44 19.81
N ASP A 26 31.49 -15.88 19.54
CA ASP A 26 31.90 -17.29 19.71
C ASP A 26 31.84 -17.73 21.17
N VAL A 27 32.25 -16.86 22.10
CA VAL A 27 32.11 -17.12 23.55
C VAL A 27 30.66 -17.25 23.96
N VAL A 28 29.79 -16.33 23.50
CA VAL A 28 28.35 -16.39 23.79
C VAL A 28 27.75 -17.66 23.22
N ASN A 29 28.08 -18.03 21.98
CA ASN A 29 27.58 -19.26 21.34
C ASN A 29 27.98 -20.53 22.10
N LYS A 30 29.17 -20.56 22.72
CA LYS A 30 29.65 -21.73 23.49
C LYS A 30 28.90 -21.92 24.79
N VAL A 31 28.45 -20.84 25.45
CA VAL A 31 27.86 -20.91 26.80
C VAL A 31 26.33 -20.91 26.81
N ILE A 32 25.69 -20.41 25.75
CA ILE A 32 24.24 -20.18 25.75
C ILE A 32 23.43 -21.47 25.91
N GLY A 33 23.90 -22.59 25.32
CA GLY A 33 23.19 -23.88 25.35
C GLY A 33 23.11 -24.51 26.73
N SER A 34 24.06 -24.22 27.64
CA SER A 34 24.14 -24.78 29.00
C SER A 34 23.75 -23.76 30.08
N ALA A 35 23.39 -22.54 29.71
CA ALA A 35 23.03 -21.50 30.66
C ALA A 35 21.61 -21.70 31.22
N ASP A 36 21.34 -21.10 32.39
CA ASP A 36 19.98 -21.00 32.94
C ASP A 36 19.07 -20.12 32.05
N GLU A 37 17.74 -20.22 32.23
CA GLU A 37 16.74 -19.52 31.46
C GLU A 37 17.01 -18.01 31.37
N LYS A 38 17.21 -17.34 32.51
CA LYS A 38 17.45 -15.90 32.57
C LYS A 38 18.68 -15.51 31.74
N THR A 39 19.73 -16.27 31.82
CA THR A 39 20.96 -16.07 31.04
C THR A 39 20.75 -16.36 29.57
N GLN A 40 20.03 -17.45 29.21
CA GLN A 40 19.71 -17.75 27.81
C GLN A 40 18.91 -16.63 27.15
N LEU A 41 17.90 -16.09 27.82
CA LEU A 41 17.10 -14.96 27.30
C LEU A 41 17.95 -13.71 27.07
N ALA A 42 18.83 -13.37 28.02
CA ALA A 42 19.73 -12.24 27.91
C ALA A 42 20.75 -12.41 26.75
N LEU A 43 21.30 -13.61 26.59
CA LEU A 43 22.25 -13.91 25.53
C LEU A 43 21.58 -14.00 24.14
N LEU A 44 20.34 -14.50 24.04
CA LEU A 44 19.55 -14.45 22.81
C LEU A 44 19.32 -13.02 22.33
N ASP A 45 18.98 -12.09 23.26
CA ASP A 45 18.84 -10.67 22.93
C ASP A 45 20.17 -10.08 22.41
N VAL A 46 21.29 -10.45 23.02
CA VAL A 46 22.64 -10.03 22.57
C VAL A 46 22.95 -10.57 21.17
N LEU A 47 22.75 -11.86 20.92
CA LEU A 47 23.01 -12.48 19.61
C LEU A 47 22.13 -11.89 18.51
N SER A 48 20.85 -11.70 18.81
CA SER A 48 19.89 -11.06 17.92
C SER A 48 20.32 -9.66 17.50
N LYS A 49 20.68 -8.80 18.47
CA LYS A 49 21.10 -7.41 18.20
C LYS A 49 22.48 -7.28 17.54
N ARG A 50 23.36 -8.25 17.75
CA ARG A 50 24.66 -8.29 17.06
C ARG A 50 24.56 -8.80 15.63
N SER A 51 23.44 -9.42 15.27
CA SER A 51 23.12 -9.88 13.90
C SER A 51 24.25 -10.65 13.21
N ASN A 52 24.88 -11.57 13.96
CA ASN A 52 26.01 -12.33 13.44
C ASN A 52 25.57 -13.72 12.96
N PRO A 53 25.76 -14.08 11.66
CA PRO A 53 25.33 -15.35 11.11
C PRO A 53 25.97 -16.60 11.78
N ASN A 54 27.13 -16.45 12.42
CA ASN A 54 27.76 -17.54 13.16
C ASN A 54 26.93 -18.03 14.35
N SER A 55 25.92 -17.26 14.76
CA SER A 55 25.01 -17.64 15.85
C SER A 55 23.81 -18.48 15.38
N ALA A 56 23.55 -18.59 14.08
CA ALA A 56 22.38 -19.29 13.56
C ALA A 56 22.27 -20.74 14.08
N ALA A 57 23.37 -21.49 14.09
CA ALA A 57 23.39 -22.87 14.55
C ALA A 57 22.91 -23.02 16.00
N GLN A 58 23.34 -22.13 16.90
CA GLN A 58 22.94 -22.16 18.32
C GLN A 58 21.47 -21.74 18.51
N ILE A 59 21.02 -20.77 17.73
CA ILE A 59 19.62 -20.35 17.78
C ILE A 59 18.71 -21.46 17.24
N PHE A 60 19.08 -22.15 16.17
CA PHE A 60 18.35 -23.33 15.69
C PHE A 60 18.25 -24.44 16.77
N ASN A 61 19.29 -24.65 17.55
CA ASN A 61 19.24 -25.63 18.63
C ASN A 61 18.24 -25.21 19.73
N LEU A 62 18.18 -23.92 20.06
CA LEU A 62 17.27 -23.38 21.08
C LEU A 62 15.80 -23.33 20.63
N LEU A 63 15.49 -23.45 19.33
CA LEU A 63 14.12 -23.67 18.84
C LEU A 63 13.52 -25.00 19.36
N ASN A 64 14.35 -25.94 19.76
CA ASN A 64 13.94 -27.24 20.34
C ASN A 64 13.93 -27.21 21.86
N SER A 65 14.10 -26.05 22.49
CA SER A 65 14.08 -25.94 23.97
C SER A 65 12.74 -26.40 24.53
N SER A 66 12.79 -27.16 25.61
CA SER A 66 11.60 -27.54 26.40
C SER A 66 11.02 -26.32 27.14
N ASN A 67 11.81 -25.29 27.37
CA ASN A 67 11.36 -24.02 27.94
C ASN A 67 10.71 -23.17 26.85
N SER A 68 9.39 -22.93 26.98
CA SER A 68 8.60 -22.20 25.99
C SER A 68 9.03 -20.74 25.81
N THR A 69 9.56 -20.09 26.87
CA THR A 69 10.04 -18.71 26.82
C THR A 69 11.33 -18.62 26.03
N VAL A 70 12.27 -19.52 26.25
CA VAL A 70 13.53 -19.62 25.52
C VAL A 70 13.25 -19.95 24.04
N LYS A 71 12.35 -20.92 23.77
CA LYS A 71 11.93 -21.27 22.41
C LYS A 71 11.39 -20.04 21.67
N ALA A 72 10.46 -19.30 22.26
CA ALA A 72 9.88 -18.09 21.65
C ALA A 72 10.93 -17.00 21.40
N ALA A 73 11.85 -16.77 22.35
CA ALA A 73 12.96 -15.83 22.17
C ALA A 73 13.91 -16.26 21.05
N ALA A 74 14.16 -17.56 20.90
CA ALA A 74 14.97 -18.08 19.79
C ALA A 74 14.30 -17.84 18.43
N TYR A 75 12.97 -18.06 18.31
CA TYR A 75 12.22 -17.68 17.10
C TYR A 75 12.34 -16.18 16.79
N THR A 76 12.21 -15.33 17.79
CA THR A 76 12.33 -13.87 17.63
C THR A 76 13.74 -13.45 17.18
N ALA A 77 14.78 -14.15 17.63
CA ALA A 77 16.17 -13.87 17.27
C ALA A 77 16.54 -14.37 15.87
N LEU A 78 15.87 -15.41 15.39
CA LEU A 78 16.22 -16.14 14.15
C LEU A 78 16.38 -15.23 12.91
N PRO A 79 15.44 -14.31 12.59
CA PRO A 79 15.53 -13.43 11.40
C PRO A 79 16.80 -12.57 11.38
N ASN A 80 17.36 -12.27 12.53
CA ASN A 80 18.52 -11.37 12.66
C ASN A 80 19.87 -12.06 12.46
N VAL A 81 19.91 -13.38 12.45
CA VAL A 81 21.17 -14.16 12.41
C VAL A 81 21.27 -15.13 11.23
N VAL A 82 20.19 -15.36 10.50
CA VAL A 82 20.19 -16.27 9.36
C VAL A 82 20.80 -15.65 8.11
N ASN A 83 21.29 -16.50 7.22
CA ASN A 83 21.79 -16.14 5.90
C ASN A 83 21.20 -17.07 4.82
N ASP A 84 21.65 -16.92 3.58
CA ASP A 84 21.19 -17.66 2.41
C ASP A 84 21.31 -19.19 2.54
N LYS A 85 22.34 -19.68 3.25
CA LYS A 85 22.60 -21.13 3.45
C LYS A 85 21.60 -21.78 4.40
N ASP A 86 20.94 -20.98 5.22
CA ASP A 86 20.01 -21.49 6.23
C ASP A 86 18.59 -21.70 5.68
N PHE A 87 18.32 -21.31 4.43
CA PHE A 87 16.96 -21.28 3.88
C PHE A 87 16.21 -22.62 4.00
N ASP A 88 16.81 -23.71 3.55
CA ASP A 88 16.13 -25.03 3.57
C ASP A 88 15.81 -25.47 5.03
N LYS A 89 16.70 -25.20 5.96
CA LYS A 89 16.48 -25.47 7.39
C LYS A 89 15.36 -24.62 7.98
N ILE A 90 15.27 -23.35 7.56
CA ILE A 90 14.20 -22.45 7.98
C ILE A 90 12.85 -22.95 7.45
N ILE A 91 12.78 -23.45 6.22
CA ILE A 91 11.54 -24.01 5.65
C ILE A 91 11.06 -25.25 6.45
N GLU A 92 11.99 -26.09 6.90
CA GLU A 92 11.65 -27.21 7.80
C GLU A 92 11.11 -26.70 9.15
N VAL A 93 11.76 -25.69 9.74
CA VAL A 93 11.31 -25.05 10.99
C VAL A 93 9.93 -24.43 10.81
N LEU A 94 9.70 -23.70 9.72
CA LEU A 94 8.41 -23.10 9.40
C LEU A 94 7.31 -24.17 9.26
N GLY A 95 7.63 -25.31 8.62
CA GLY A 95 6.72 -26.44 8.49
C GLY A 95 6.21 -26.99 9.83
N LYS A 96 7.01 -26.89 10.88
CA LYS A 96 6.76 -27.43 12.23
C LYS A 96 6.39 -26.34 13.26
N ALA A 97 6.46 -25.06 12.89
CA ALA A 97 6.26 -23.96 13.82
C ALA A 97 4.82 -23.92 14.36
N ASP A 98 4.69 -23.66 15.68
CA ASP A 98 3.41 -23.35 16.30
C ASP A 98 2.85 -22.02 15.77
N ALA A 99 1.54 -21.82 15.82
CA ALA A 99 0.87 -20.63 15.27
C ALA A 99 1.50 -19.30 15.71
N LYS A 100 1.94 -19.20 16.97
CA LYS A 100 2.59 -18.02 17.54
C LYS A 100 3.99 -17.75 16.96
N ASP A 101 4.67 -18.77 16.48
CA ASP A 101 6.08 -18.73 16.03
C ASP A 101 6.19 -18.64 14.49
N VAL A 102 5.08 -18.90 13.76
CA VAL A 102 5.05 -18.89 12.27
C VAL A 102 5.57 -17.58 11.69
N ASN A 103 5.15 -16.44 12.22
CA ASN A 103 5.53 -15.14 11.69
C ASN A 103 7.06 -14.91 11.76
N ALA A 104 7.69 -15.27 12.87
CA ALA A 104 9.15 -15.15 13.03
C ALA A 104 9.91 -16.07 12.05
N ALA A 105 9.43 -17.31 11.87
CA ALA A 105 10.00 -18.23 10.88
C ALA A 105 9.83 -17.74 9.44
N GLN A 106 8.69 -17.13 9.10
CA GLN A 106 8.45 -16.49 7.80
C GLN A 106 9.44 -15.34 7.56
N GLN A 107 9.64 -14.47 8.54
CA GLN A 107 10.61 -13.37 8.43
C GLN A 107 12.04 -13.88 8.25
N ALA A 108 12.44 -14.93 8.97
CA ALA A 108 13.74 -15.57 8.78
C ALA A 108 13.88 -16.12 7.35
N ALA A 109 12.84 -16.77 6.79
CA ALA A 109 12.87 -17.28 5.42
C ALA A 109 12.98 -16.15 4.38
N ILE A 110 12.27 -15.04 4.58
CA ILE A 110 12.36 -13.85 3.71
C ILE A 110 13.78 -13.29 3.70
N VAL A 111 14.39 -13.11 4.88
CA VAL A 111 15.76 -12.61 5.00
C VAL A 111 16.76 -13.53 4.31
N ALA A 112 16.66 -14.83 4.55
CA ALA A 112 17.55 -15.83 3.93
C ALA A 112 17.38 -15.86 2.40
N LEU A 113 16.15 -15.71 1.89
CA LEU A 113 15.86 -15.69 0.46
C LEU A 113 16.33 -14.40 -0.22
N GLN A 114 16.18 -13.25 0.41
CA GLN A 114 16.59 -11.97 -0.15
C GLN A 114 18.08 -11.91 -0.50
N ASN A 115 18.91 -12.57 0.27
CA ASN A 115 20.35 -12.63 0.10
C ASN A 115 20.85 -13.84 -0.73
N ASN A 116 19.94 -14.70 -1.20
CA ASN A 116 20.29 -15.90 -1.93
C ASN A 116 20.53 -15.62 -3.42
N ALA A 117 21.65 -16.12 -3.96
CA ALA A 117 21.99 -15.96 -5.37
C ALA A 117 21.08 -16.78 -6.31
N ASP A 118 20.46 -17.85 -5.82
CA ASP A 118 19.62 -18.79 -6.60
C ASP A 118 18.13 -18.63 -6.29
N LYS A 119 17.67 -17.39 -6.06
CA LYS A 119 16.27 -17.07 -5.68
C LYS A 119 15.23 -17.70 -6.59
N SER A 120 15.43 -17.61 -7.90
CA SER A 120 14.47 -18.12 -8.91
C SER A 120 14.24 -19.62 -8.76
N ASN A 121 15.31 -20.40 -8.58
CA ASN A 121 15.20 -21.83 -8.39
C ASN A 121 14.52 -22.21 -7.06
N ILE A 122 14.84 -21.44 -6.01
CA ILE A 122 14.19 -21.61 -4.69
C ILE A 122 12.69 -21.34 -4.79
N VAL A 123 12.28 -20.24 -5.44
CA VAL A 123 10.88 -19.89 -5.67
C VAL A 123 10.16 -21.00 -6.43
N LYS A 124 10.77 -21.57 -7.49
CA LYS A 124 10.21 -22.69 -8.25
C LYS A 124 10.02 -23.95 -7.39
N ARG A 125 11.04 -24.31 -6.59
CA ARG A 125 10.94 -25.48 -5.69
C ARG A 125 9.84 -25.27 -4.64
N LEU A 126 9.76 -24.08 -4.06
CA LEU A 126 8.73 -23.75 -3.06
C LEU A 126 7.34 -23.76 -3.68
N SER A 127 7.16 -23.19 -4.86
CA SER A 127 5.91 -23.21 -5.63
C SER A 127 5.45 -24.63 -5.94
N ALA A 128 6.37 -25.51 -6.36
CA ALA A 128 6.06 -26.91 -6.64
C ALA A 128 5.63 -27.68 -5.37
N ASN A 129 6.22 -27.39 -4.23
CA ASN A 129 5.85 -28.01 -2.96
C ASN A 129 4.46 -27.58 -2.50
N ILE A 130 4.11 -26.31 -2.63
CA ILE A 130 2.79 -25.78 -2.28
C ILE A 130 1.72 -26.35 -3.21
N SER A 131 1.98 -26.40 -4.51
CA SER A 131 1.04 -26.95 -5.50
C SER A 131 0.68 -28.42 -5.27
N ARG A 132 1.55 -29.18 -4.62
CA ARG A 132 1.32 -30.58 -4.26
C ARG A 132 0.57 -30.75 -2.95
N SER A 133 0.51 -29.72 -2.12
CA SER A 133 -0.12 -29.73 -0.82
C SER A 133 -1.28 -28.72 -0.79
N LEU A 134 -2.50 -29.19 -0.98
CA LEU A 134 -3.73 -28.39 -0.77
C LEU A 134 -4.05 -28.18 0.72
N ALA A 135 -3.14 -28.52 1.61
CA ALA A 135 -3.35 -28.38 3.03
C ALA A 135 -3.38 -26.90 3.46
N PRO A 136 -4.21 -26.51 4.44
CA PRO A 136 -4.21 -25.17 5.02
C PRO A 136 -2.81 -24.71 5.48
N SER A 137 -1.93 -25.65 5.82
CA SER A 137 -0.54 -25.38 6.17
C SER A 137 0.29 -24.78 5.04
N SER A 138 -0.15 -24.91 3.77
CA SER A 138 0.54 -24.32 2.62
C SER A 138 0.48 -22.79 2.61
N ALA A 139 -0.57 -22.20 3.18
CA ALA A 139 -0.72 -20.76 3.30
C ALA A 139 0.41 -20.08 4.08
N ARG A 140 1.07 -20.82 4.99
CA ARG A 140 2.20 -20.28 5.77
C ARG A 140 3.42 -19.86 4.94
N TYR A 141 3.51 -20.33 3.69
CA TYR A 141 4.60 -19.97 2.77
C TYR A 141 4.29 -18.72 1.93
N PHE A 142 3.03 -18.28 1.85
CA PHE A 142 2.63 -17.14 1.01
C PHE A 142 3.34 -15.82 1.36
N PRO A 143 3.56 -15.45 2.64
CA PRO A 143 4.33 -14.27 2.99
C PRO A 143 5.77 -14.29 2.49
N ILE A 144 6.37 -15.46 2.26
CA ILE A 144 7.72 -15.58 1.72
C ILE A 144 7.75 -15.08 0.26
N PHE A 145 6.76 -15.47 -0.55
CA PHE A 145 6.61 -14.98 -1.92
C PHE A 145 6.35 -13.47 -1.94
N ALA A 146 5.50 -12.98 -1.04
CA ALA A 146 5.23 -11.56 -0.92
C ALA A 146 6.47 -10.75 -0.53
N GLY A 147 7.30 -11.28 0.37
CA GLY A 147 8.55 -10.66 0.80
C GLY A 147 9.67 -10.74 -0.26
N GLU A 148 9.71 -11.81 -1.06
CA GLU A 148 10.63 -11.96 -2.18
C GLU A 148 10.26 -11.04 -3.36
N GLY A 149 8.98 -10.96 -3.70
CA GLY A 149 8.41 -9.89 -4.54
C GLY A 149 8.67 -9.99 -6.04
N SER A 150 9.19 -11.11 -6.58
CA SER A 150 9.38 -11.29 -8.03
C SER A 150 8.08 -11.55 -8.79
N ASP A 151 8.11 -11.38 -10.12
CA ASP A 151 7.00 -11.70 -11.00
C ASP A 151 6.62 -13.18 -10.95
N GLU A 152 7.58 -14.07 -10.74
CA GLU A 152 7.32 -15.51 -10.60
C GLU A 152 6.60 -15.82 -9.30
N SER A 153 6.99 -15.18 -8.20
CA SER A 153 6.28 -15.22 -6.92
C SER A 153 4.86 -14.66 -7.05
N LEU A 154 4.70 -13.52 -7.75
CA LEU A 154 3.40 -12.92 -7.99
C LEU A 154 2.47 -13.85 -8.78
N LYS A 155 2.97 -14.42 -9.88
CA LYS A 155 2.22 -15.41 -10.67
C LYS A 155 1.82 -16.62 -9.84
N THR A 156 2.70 -17.10 -8.96
CA THR A 156 2.39 -18.22 -8.07
C THR A 156 1.21 -17.88 -7.17
N ILE A 157 1.24 -16.73 -6.49
CA ILE A 157 0.18 -16.34 -5.55
C ILE A 157 -1.14 -16.02 -6.26
N THR A 158 -1.10 -15.39 -7.43
CA THR A 158 -2.32 -15.06 -8.19
C THR A 158 -3.10 -16.30 -8.64
N ASN A 159 -2.48 -17.48 -8.75
CA ASN A 159 -3.19 -18.73 -9.03
C ASN A 159 -4.15 -19.17 -7.91
N TYR A 160 -4.03 -18.60 -6.71
CA TYR A 160 -4.86 -18.96 -5.54
C TYR A 160 -5.99 -17.97 -5.25
N ILE A 161 -6.20 -16.92 -6.06
CA ILE A 161 -7.24 -15.90 -5.80
C ILE A 161 -8.62 -16.24 -6.35
N SER A 162 -8.80 -17.38 -7.02
CA SER A 162 -10.13 -17.80 -7.49
C SER A 162 -11.12 -18.01 -6.34
N GLN A 163 -12.42 -17.76 -6.58
CA GLN A 163 -13.45 -17.78 -5.53
C GLN A 163 -13.54 -19.10 -4.76
N ASP A 164 -13.30 -20.20 -5.45
CA ASP A 164 -13.43 -21.56 -4.87
C ASP A 164 -12.14 -22.07 -4.22
N ASN A 165 -11.07 -21.28 -4.23
CA ASN A 165 -9.79 -21.74 -3.69
C ASN A 165 -9.77 -21.63 -2.15
N PRO A 166 -9.51 -22.72 -1.40
CA PRO A 166 -9.50 -22.68 0.06
C PRO A 166 -8.39 -21.78 0.64
N LEU A 167 -7.35 -21.48 -0.12
CA LEU A 167 -6.24 -20.60 0.28
C LEU A 167 -6.40 -19.16 -0.18
N ARG A 168 -7.56 -18.83 -0.79
CA ARG A 168 -7.83 -17.51 -1.38
C ARG A 168 -7.60 -16.35 -0.40
N ALA A 169 -8.09 -16.47 0.82
CA ALA A 169 -7.95 -15.41 1.82
C ALA A 169 -6.47 -15.13 2.16
N ASP A 170 -5.66 -16.17 2.24
CA ASP A 170 -4.23 -16.03 2.53
C ASP A 170 -3.45 -15.51 1.33
N ALA A 171 -3.85 -15.88 0.10
CA ALA A 171 -3.30 -15.31 -1.13
C ALA A 171 -3.59 -13.81 -1.23
N ILE A 172 -4.80 -13.37 -0.93
CA ILE A 172 -5.18 -11.94 -0.90
C ILE A 172 -4.36 -11.18 0.16
N LYS A 173 -4.18 -11.73 1.35
CA LYS A 173 -3.32 -11.14 2.39
C LYS A 173 -1.87 -11.00 1.92
N ALA A 174 -1.35 -12.00 1.23
CA ALA A 174 -0.01 -11.96 0.66
C ALA A 174 0.11 -10.86 -0.42
N LEU A 175 -0.84 -10.76 -1.35
CA LEU A 175 -0.89 -9.68 -2.35
C LEU A 175 -0.97 -8.30 -1.70
N ALA A 176 -1.82 -8.16 -0.68
CA ALA A 176 -1.97 -6.90 0.05
C ALA A 176 -0.68 -6.50 0.81
N SER A 177 0.15 -7.46 1.23
CA SER A 177 1.41 -7.22 1.94
C SER A 177 2.66 -7.28 1.05
N TRP A 178 2.51 -7.31 -0.27
CA TRP A 178 3.61 -7.44 -1.23
C TRP A 178 4.71 -6.41 -1.00
N SER A 179 5.97 -6.83 -1.07
CA SER A 179 7.13 -6.02 -0.70
C SER A 179 7.41 -4.84 -1.63
N ASN A 180 6.95 -4.92 -2.87
CA ASN A 180 7.03 -3.86 -3.88
C ASN A 180 5.65 -3.57 -4.47
N THR A 181 5.58 -2.86 -5.60
CA THR A 181 4.32 -2.41 -6.20
C THR A 181 3.81 -3.32 -7.32
N SER A 182 4.40 -4.48 -7.55
CA SER A 182 4.04 -5.36 -8.68
C SER A 182 2.67 -6.03 -8.52
N SER A 183 2.13 -6.17 -7.30
CA SER A 183 0.79 -6.69 -7.09
C SER A 183 -0.34 -5.66 -7.26
N LEU A 184 -0.02 -4.40 -7.62
CA LEU A 184 -1.01 -3.31 -7.74
C LEU A 184 -2.15 -3.65 -8.71
N ASP A 185 -1.85 -4.24 -9.86
CA ASP A 185 -2.87 -4.61 -10.86
C ASP A 185 -3.83 -5.69 -10.33
N ALA A 186 -3.28 -6.70 -9.63
CA ALA A 186 -4.10 -7.72 -8.99
C ALA A 186 -4.99 -7.13 -7.89
N LEU A 187 -4.45 -6.21 -7.08
CA LEU A 187 -5.22 -5.50 -6.06
C LEU A 187 -6.28 -4.58 -6.67
N THR A 188 -6.00 -3.92 -7.80
CA THR A 188 -6.97 -3.10 -8.54
C THR A 188 -8.15 -3.95 -9.03
N THR A 189 -7.88 -5.14 -9.52
CA THR A 189 -8.94 -6.08 -9.93
C THR A 189 -9.76 -6.54 -8.73
N LEU A 190 -9.10 -6.91 -7.63
CA LEU A 190 -9.76 -7.35 -6.41
C LEU A 190 -10.58 -6.23 -5.76
N LEU A 191 -10.13 -4.98 -5.81
CA LEU A 191 -10.86 -3.81 -5.31
C LEU A 191 -12.28 -3.70 -5.93
N ARG A 192 -12.41 -4.11 -7.20
CA ARG A 192 -13.68 -4.06 -7.95
C ARG A 192 -14.52 -5.32 -7.79
N THR A 193 -13.92 -6.44 -7.42
CA THR A 193 -14.58 -7.76 -7.48
C THR A 193 -14.75 -8.44 -6.12
N GLU A 194 -14.03 -8.00 -5.08
CA GLU A 194 -14.10 -8.59 -3.75
C GLU A 194 -15.40 -8.23 -3.04
N LYS A 195 -16.13 -9.24 -2.56
CA LYS A 195 -17.43 -9.08 -1.88
C LYS A 195 -17.38 -9.31 -0.38
N ASP A 196 -16.40 -10.09 0.10
CA ASP A 196 -16.19 -10.27 1.53
C ASP A 196 -15.63 -8.99 2.15
N ALA A 197 -16.32 -8.40 3.12
CA ALA A 197 -15.98 -7.11 3.70
C ALA A 197 -14.61 -7.11 4.41
N THR A 198 -14.22 -8.25 5.01
CA THR A 198 -12.93 -8.38 5.71
C THR A 198 -11.79 -8.45 4.71
N LEU A 199 -11.95 -9.26 3.66
CA LEU A 199 -10.96 -9.36 2.59
C LEU A 199 -10.90 -8.06 1.79
N PHE A 200 -12.05 -7.43 1.51
CA PHE A 200 -12.09 -6.13 0.86
C PHE A 200 -11.29 -5.07 1.65
N SER A 201 -11.43 -5.02 2.98
CA SER A 201 -10.63 -4.10 3.79
C SER A 201 -9.13 -4.36 3.64
N THR A 202 -8.72 -5.62 3.59
CA THR A 202 -7.32 -6.01 3.37
C THR A 202 -6.84 -5.59 1.98
N VAL A 203 -7.64 -5.83 0.94
CA VAL A 203 -7.37 -5.41 -0.45
C VAL A 203 -7.24 -3.89 -0.53
N PHE A 204 -8.19 -3.17 0.07
CA PHE A 204 -8.23 -1.70 0.05
C PHE A 204 -6.96 -1.10 0.68
N ASP A 205 -6.60 -1.54 1.89
CA ASP A 205 -5.41 -1.03 2.59
C ASP A 205 -4.12 -1.37 1.82
N GLY A 206 -4.02 -2.58 1.26
CA GLY A 206 -2.90 -3.00 0.39
C GLY A 206 -2.82 -2.19 -0.89
N PHE A 207 -3.94 -1.95 -1.56
CA PHE A 207 -4.04 -1.13 -2.77
C PHE A 207 -3.56 0.29 -2.52
N ILE A 208 -4.10 0.98 -1.50
CA ILE A 208 -3.70 2.36 -1.16
C ILE A 208 -2.21 2.44 -0.85
N ARG A 209 -1.68 1.49 -0.07
CA ARG A 209 -0.26 1.44 0.26
C ARG A 209 0.61 1.33 -1.00
N GLN A 210 0.28 0.40 -1.88
CA GLN A 210 1.07 0.17 -3.10
C GLN A 210 0.92 1.29 -4.12
N LEU A 211 -0.29 1.82 -4.31
CA LEU A 211 -0.52 2.94 -5.21
C LEU A 211 0.29 4.17 -4.79
N ASN A 212 0.29 4.50 -3.49
CA ASN A 212 1.07 5.62 -2.97
C ASN A 212 2.58 5.42 -3.19
N ALA A 213 3.09 4.19 -3.02
CA ALA A 213 4.50 3.85 -3.24
C ALA A 213 4.88 3.70 -4.73
N SER A 214 3.91 3.56 -5.63
CA SER A 214 4.14 3.29 -7.05
C SER A 214 4.75 4.48 -7.79
N LYS A 215 5.35 4.20 -8.96
CA LYS A 215 5.84 5.21 -9.91
C LYS A 215 4.78 5.62 -10.95
N VAL A 216 3.53 5.20 -10.77
CA VAL A 216 2.41 5.66 -11.58
C VAL A 216 2.34 7.18 -11.51
N ASN A 217 2.07 7.86 -12.63
CA ASN A 217 2.01 9.32 -12.65
C ASN A 217 0.83 9.85 -11.83
N ASN A 218 0.91 11.10 -11.42
CA ASN A 218 -0.04 11.69 -10.47
C ASN A 218 -1.47 11.77 -11.01
N ASP A 219 -1.67 11.97 -12.31
CA ASP A 219 -3.01 11.99 -12.91
C ASP A 219 -3.66 10.60 -12.87
N GLN A 220 -2.90 9.56 -13.21
CA GLN A 220 -3.37 8.18 -13.09
C GLN A 220 -3.60 7.78 -11.64
N LYS A 221 -2.72 8.19 -10.69
CA LYS A 221 -2.96 7.99 -9.26
C LYS A 221 -4.26 8.65 -8.81
N THR A 222 -4.52 9.87 -9.29
CA THR A 222 -5.77 10.57 -8.98
C THR A 222 -6.99 9.79 -9.44
N ILE A 223 -6.98 9.24 -10.66
CA ILE A 223 -8.08 8.41 -11.18
C ILE A 223 -8.29 7.18 -10.30
N LEU A 224 -7.21 6.44 -10.02
CA LEU A 224 -7.26 5.21 -9.22
C LEU A 224 -7.71 5.47 -7.76
N LEU A 225 -7.35 6.61 -7.17
CA LEU A 225 -7.80 7.00 -5.84
C LEU A 225 -9.27 7.40 -5.82
N LYS A 226 -9.76 8.05 -6.88
CA LYS A 226 -11.20 8.33 -7.07
C LYS A 226 -11.98 7.03 -7.20
N ASP A 227 -11.50 6.07 -8.00
CA ASP A 227 -12.10 4.74 -8.08
C ASP A 227 -12.15 4.06 -6.71
N ALA A 228 -11.03 4.08 -5.96
CA ALA A 228 -10.99 3.52 -4.61
C ALA A 228 -11.97 4.19 -3.65
N PHE A 229 -12.18 5.49 -3.78
CA PHE A 229 -13.18 6.22 -3.00
C PHE A 229 -14.61 5.75 -3.30
N GLU A 230 -14.94 5.51 -4.58
CA GLU A 230 -16.26 5.02 -4.98
C GLU A 230 -16.52 3.57 -4.51
N TYR A 231 -15.51 2.71 -4.51
CA TYR A 231 -15.62 1.34 -3.97
C TYR A 231 -15.56 1.26 -2.44
N ALA A 232 -15.17 2.34 -1.76
CA ALA A 232 -15.02 2.36 -0.29
C ALA A 232 -16.33 2.02 0.43
N GLN A 233 -16.28 1.03 1.32
CA GLN A 233 -17.44 0.50 2.04
C GLN A 233 -17.78 1.23 3.35
N ASN A 234 -16.88 2.11 3.81
CA ASN A 234 -17.06 2.86 5.06
C ASN A 234 -16.32 4.20 5.04
N THR A 235 -16.67 5.07 6.01
CA THR A 235 -16.10 6.42 6.14
C THR A 235 -14.57 6.42 6.33
N ARG A 236 -13.99 5.43 7.04
CA ARG A 236 -12.53 5.33 7.20
C ARG A 236 -11.85 5.15 5.84
N GLN A 237 -12.35 4.23 5.01
CA GLN A 237 -11.80 3.98 3.67
C GLN A 237 -11.96 5.20 2.76
N LYS A 238 -13.12 5.86 2.79
CA LYS A 238 -13.34 7.12 2.05
C LYS A 238 -12.34 8.19 2.46
N ASN A 239 -12.15 8.41 3.75
CA ASN A 239 -11.15 9.36 4.26
C ASN A 239 -9.73 8.97 3.85
N THR A 240 -9.40 7.68 3.84
CA THR A 240 -8.07 7.21 3.43
C THR A 240 -7.80 7.47 1.95
N ALA A 241 -8.75 7.15 1.06
CA ALA A 241 -8.62 7.42 -0.37
C ALA A 241 -8.57 8.93 -0.65
N LEU A 242 -9.48 9.70 -0.04
CA LEU A 242 -9.53 11.16 -0.16
C LEU A 242 -8.22 11.81 0.30
N GLY A 243 -7.72 11.44 1.48
CA GLY A 243 -6.48 11.97 2.03
C GLY A 243 -5.25 11.65 1.18
N SER A 244 -5.24 10.47 0.52
CA SER A 244 -4.14 10.07 -0.38
C SER A 244 -4.05 10.96 -1.63
N LEU A 245 -5.14 11.64 -2.03
CA LEU A 245 -5.14 12.60 -3.15
C LEU A 245 -4.20 13.78 -2.92
N ARG A 246 -3.93 14.14 -1.67
CA ARG A 246 -3.00 15.23 -1.34
C ARG A 246 -1.65 15.06 -2.04
N ALA A 247 -1.09 13.85 -2.00
CA ALA A 247 0.24 13.56 -2.56
C ALA A 247 0.29 13.62 -4.09
N THR A 248 -0.85 13.61 -4.78
CA THR A 248 -0.88 13.69 -6.25
C THR A 248 -0.69 15.12 -6.76
N GLY A 249 -1.11 16.13 -5.98
CA GLY A 249 -0.95 17.55 -6.31
C GLY A 249 -1.64 17.99 -7.60
N THR A 250 -2.62 17.22 -8.12
CA THR A 250 -3.28 17.52 -9.40
C THR A 250 -4.50 18.42 -9.19
N TYR A 251 -4.86 19.21 -10.22
CA TYR A 251 -6.10 20.00 -10.19
C TYR A 251 -7.34 19.08 -10.09
N SER A 252 -7.32 17.92 -10.74
CA SER A 252 -8.40 16.93 -10.65
C SER A 252 -8.60 16.40 -9.23
N ALA A 253 -7.51 16.23 -8.47
CA ALA A 253 -7.59 15.85 -7.05
C ALA A 253 -8.16 16.98 -6.20
N LEU A 254 -7.73 18.23 -6.45
CA LEU A 254 -8.26 19.43 -5.79
C LEU A 254 -9.77 19.56 -6.01
N ALA A 255 -10.20 19.51 -7.27
CA ALA A 255 -11.62 19.62 -7.65
C ALA A 255 -12.47 18.47 -7.11
N PHE A 256 -11.92 17.25 -7.03
CA PHE A 256 -12.64 16.14 -6.42
C PHE A 256 -12.80 16.32 -4.89
N ALA A 257 -11.72 16.68 -4.20
CA ALA A 257 -11.74 16.86 -2.76
C ALA A 257 -12.66 18.02 -2.34
N SER A 258 -12.73 19.10 -3.12
CA SER A 258 -13.60 20.25 -2.82
C SER A 258 -15.10 19.91 -2.73
N ARG A 259 -15.54 18.83 -3.37
CA ARG A 259 -16.93 18.34 -3.32
C ARG A 259 -17.35 17.92 -1.91
N PHE A 260 -16.39 17.59 -1.05
CA PHE A 260 -16.62 17.06 0.29
C PHE A 260 -16.36 18.08 1.42
N LEU A 261 -16.13 19.35 1.09
CA LEU A 261 -15.88 20.41 2.08
C LEU A 261 -17.08 20.66 3.01
N GLU A 262 -18.30 20.30 2.60
CA GLU A 262 -19.52 20.44 3.39
C GLU A 262 -20.04 19.09 3.92
N ASP A 263 -19.37 17.98 3.61
CA ASP A 263 -19.74 16.66 4.10
C ASP A 263 -19.33 16.52 5.58
N LYS A 264 -20.28 16.07 6.43
CA LYS A 264 -20.06 16.00 7.89
C LYS A 264 -18.91 15.09 8.32
N ASP A 265 -18.66 14.02 7.58
CA ASP A 265 -17.71 12.96 7.93
C ASP A 265 -16.38 13.08 7.17
N LEU A 266 -16.36 13.83 6.04
CA LEU A 266 -15.22 13.95 5.14
C LEU A 266 -14.61 15.36 5.11
N LYS A 267 -15.32 16.39 5.60
CA LYS A 267 -14.89 17.80 5.50
C LYS A 267 -13.52 18.07 6.09
N GLY A 268 -13.11 17.38 7.15
CA GLY A 268 -11.78 17.55 7.74
C GLY A 268 -10.68 17.11 6.79
N THR A 269 -10.80 15.92 6.23
CA THR A 269 -9.86 15.40 5.24
C THR A 269 -9.89 16.21 3.94
N ALA A 270 -11.09 16.59 3.47
CA ALA A 270 -11.25 17.44 2.29
C ALA A 270 -10.55 18.79 2.46
N THR A 271 -10.72 19.43 3.63
CA THR A 271 -10.04 20.69 3.99
C THR A 271 -8.52 20.54 3.92
N ASP A 272 -7.96 19.48 4.53
CA ASP A 272 -6.52 19.22 4.49
C ASP A 272 -6.01 19.04 3.05
N VAL A 273 -6.70 18.27 2.23
CA VAL A 273 -6.34 18.03 0.82
C VAL A 273 -6.37 19.33 0.02
N VAL A 274 -7.46 20.10 0.12
CA VAL A 274 -7.63 21.36 -0.61
C VAL A 274 -6.53 22.36 -0.23
N MET A 275 -6.29 22.55 1.05
CA MET A 275 -5.24 23.48 1.53
C MET A 275 -3.85 23.09 1.05
N ASN A 276 -3.48 21.82 1.18
CA ASN A 276 -2.13 21.40 0.83
C ASN A 276 -1.89 21.43 -0.69
N ILE A 277 -2.85 20.95 -1.50
CA ILE A 277 -2.69 21.01 -2.96
C ILE A 277 -2.57 22.46 -3.44
N THR A 278 -3.37 23.39 -2.92
CA THR A 278 -3.29 24.80 -3.33
C THR A 278 -2.03 25.49 -2.81
N ALA A 279 -1.56 25.14 -1.62
CA ALA A 279 -0.31 25.69 -1.08
C ALA A 279 0.90 25.30 -1.93
N ASP A 280 0.94 24.05 -2.39
CA ASP A 280 2.03 23.50 -3.20
C ASP A 280 1.95 23.92 -4.68
N ASN A 281 0.75 24.31 -5.17
CA ASN A 281 0.50 24.61 -6.58
C ASN A 281 -0.15 26.01 -6.74
N LYS A 282 0.64 27.04 -6.62
CA LYS A 282 0.18 28.44 -6.71
C LYS A 282 -0.37 28.83 -8.10
N SER A 283 -0.19 27.99 -9.11
CA SER A 283 -0.81 28.15 -10.43
C SER A 283 -2.29 27.75 -10.46
N PHE A 284 -2.79 27.06 -9.44
CA PHE A 284 -4.21 26.77 -9.31
C PHE A 284 -4.93 28.00 -8.76
N ILE A 285 -5.47 28.80 -9.67
CA ILE A 285 -6.14 30.06 -9.40
C ILE A 285 -7.54 30.04 -10.01
N GLY A 286 -8.38 30.96 -9.60
CA GLY A 286 -9.71 31.17 -10.19
C GLY A 286 -10.81 31.22 -9.15
N THR A 287 -12.02 31.50 -9.65
CA THR A 287 -13.22 31.67 -8.82
C THR A 287 -13.52 30.43 -8.00
N ASP A 288 -13.44 29.25 -8.60
CA ASP A 288 -13.72 27.98 -7.90
C ASP A 288 -12.70 27.74 -6.79
N VAL A 289 -11.40 27.91 -7.08
CA VAL A 289 -10.32 27.70 -6.10
C VAL A 289 -10.47 28.65 -4.91
N ARG A 290 -10.85 29.93 -5.15
CA ARG A 290 -11.13 30.89 -4.09
C ARG A 290 -12.27 30.40 -3.18
N GLN A 291 -13.39 29.99 -3.77
CA GLN A 291 -14.52 29.48 -3.02
C GLN A 291 -14.18 28.23 -2.22
N TRP A 292 -13.39 27.31 -2.77
CA TRP A 292 -12.97 26.11 -2.05
C TRP A 292 -12.05 26.44 -0.88
N LEU A 293 -11.13 27.39 -1.03
CA LEU A 293 -10.28 27.86 0.07
C LEU A 293 -11.07 28.60 1.15
N GLU A 294 -12.07 29.41 0.81
CA GLU A 294 -12.97 30.05 1.78
C GLU A 294 -13.78 29.03 2.57
N LYS A 295 -14.31 28.00 1.90
CA LYS A 295 -15.00 26.88 2.58
C LYS A 295 -14.04 26.10 3.49
N ALA A 296 -12.82 25.82 3.02
CA ALA A 296 -11.79 25.15 3.80
C ALA A 296 -11.42 25.97 5.05
N GLN A 297 -11.30 27.29 4.92
CA GLN A 297 -11.07 28.21 6.05
C GLN A 297 -12.17 28.14 7.09
N ASN A 298 -13.44 28.10 6.66
CA ASN A 298 -14.60 28.02 7.54
C ASN A 298 -14.69 26.69 8.30
N ASN A 299 -14.12 25.63 7.76
CA ASN A 299 -14.03 24.31 8.43
C ASN A 299 -12.99 24.26 9.55
N LEU A 300 -12.03 25.19 9.54
CA LEU A 300 -10.98 25.27 10.55
C LEU A 300 -11.51 25.99 11.79
N SER A 301 -11.61 25.29 12.90
CA SER A 301 -12.08 25.81 14.18
C SER A 301 -11.02 25.65 15.27
N GLY A 302 -11.16 26.42 16.36
CA GLY A 302 -10.21 26.39 17.48
C GLY A 302 -8.98 27.29 17.30
N SER A 303 -8.30 27.58 18.41
CA SER A 303 -7.13 28.44 18.44
C SER A 303 -5.91 27.80 17.78
N GLU A 304 -5.79 26.49 17.87
CA GLU A 304 -4.72 25.68 17.26
C GLU A 304 -4.72 25.77 15.72
N SER A 305 -5.85 26.11 15.11
CA SER A 305 -5.98 26.27 13.66
C SER A 305 -5.80 27.72 13.18
N SER A 306 -5.51 28.68 14.06
CA SER A 306 -5.41 30.10 13.70
C SER A 306 -4.36 30.36 12.61
N TYR A 307 -3.20 29.74 12.71
CA TYR A 307 -2.12 29.87 11.73
C TYR A 307 -2.50 29.33 10.35
N LEU A 308 -3.32 28.26 10.28
CA LEU A 308 -3.80 27.71 9.02
C LEU A 308 -4.81 28.66 8.36
N ARG A 309 -5.72 29.24 9.15
CA ARG A 309 -6.65 30.27 8.64
C ARG A 309 -5.91 31.48 8.10
N GLU A 310 -4.90 31.97 8.82
CA GLU A 310 -4.06 33.09 8.37
C GLU A 310 -3.29 32.75 7.08
N ALA A 311 -2.78 31.51 6.95
CA ALA A 311 -2.13 31.05 5.74
C ALA A 311 -3.08 31.07 4.54
N ILE A 312 -4.33 30.64 4.70
CA ILE A 312 -5.35 30.71 3.65
C ILE A 312 -5.65 32.18 3.29
N VAL A 313 -5.85 33.06 4.28
CA VAL A 313 -6.11 34.49 4.05
C VAL A 313 -4.98 35.09 3.21
N ARG A 314 -3.73 34.83 3.57
CA ARG A 314 -2.56 35.30 2.82
C ARG A 314 -2.56 34.75 1.40
N HIS A 315 -2.79 33.44 1.24
CA HIS A 315 -2.84 32.81 -0.08
C HIS A 315 -3.92 33.42 -0.97
N LEU A 316 -5.12 33.67 -0.43
CA LEU A 316 -6.22 34.31 -1.14
C LEU A 316 -5.91 35.77 -1.53
N ALA A 317 -5.20 36.51 -0.68
CA ALA A 317 -4.78 37.88 -0.95
C ALA A 317 -3.70 37.97 -2.05
N GLU A 318 -2.79 37.01 -2.07
CA GLU A 318 -1.68 36.93 -3.05
C GLU A 318 -2.10 36.26 -4.37
N MET A 319 -3.24 35.55 -4.42
CA MET A 319 -3.70 34.80 -5.58
C MET A 319 -3.97 35.77 -6.77
N PRO A 320 -3.35 35.54 -7.94
CA PRO A 320 -3.59 36.35 -9.13
C PRO A 320 -5.07 36.33 -9.55
N LYS A 321 -5.48 37.43 -10.22
CA LYS A 321 -6.80 37.44 -10.90
C LYS A 321 -6.72 36.60 -12.17
N GLY A 322 -7.82 35.95 -12.51
CA GLY A 322 -7.94 35.07 -13.69
C GLY A 322 -8.38 33.66 -13.33
N GLU A 323 -8.41 32.81 -14.33
CA GLU A 323 -8.80 31.39 -14.20
C GLU A 323 -7.66 30.52 -14.75
N SER A 324 -7.22 29.51 -13.98
CA SER A 324 -6.23 28.54 -14.47
C SER A 324 -6.88 27.36 -15.18
N TYR A 325 -8.08 26.99 -14.75
CA TYR A 325 -8.88 25.92 -15.33
C TYR A 325 -10.32 26.35 -15.43
N VAL A 326 -10.94 26.02 -16.57
CA VAL A 326 -12.37 26.22 -16.81
C VAL A 326 -13.03 24.87 -16.94
N SER A 327 -14.08 24.61 -16.17
CA SER A 327 -14.83 23.38 -16.29
C SER A 327 -15.47 23.28 -17.68
N MET A 328 -15.12 22.23 -18.42
CA MET A 328 -15.73 21.92 -19.71
C MET A 328 -17.11 21.25 -19.56
N PHE A 329 -17.41 20.73 -18.38
CA PHE A 329 -18.67 20.08 -18.06
C PHE A 329 -19.33 20.80 -16.88
N ASN A 330 -20.64 21.06 -17.01
CA ASN A 330 -21.41 21.78 -16.01
C ASN A 330 -21.87 20.90 -14.81
N GLY A 331 -21.52 19.62 -14.80
CA GLY A 331 -21.90 18.66 -13.76
C GLY A 331 -23.35 18.17 -13.82
N LYS A 332 -24.15 18.60 -14.80
CA LYS A 332 -25.60 18.34 -14.86
C LYS A 332 -26.08 17.67 -16.14
N ASP A 333 -25.64 18.17 -17.27
CA ASP A 333 -26.10 17.72 -18.58
C ASP A 333 -25.06 17.97 -19.68
N LEU A 334 -25.40 17.57 -20.91
CA LEU A 334 -24.53 17.72 -22.08
C LEU A 334 -24.66 19.10 -22.76
N THR A 335 -25.16 20.13 -22.07
CA THR A 335 -25.24 21.48 -22.62
C THR A 335 -23.85 21.99 -23.01
N GLY A 336 -23.73 22.47 -24.24
CA GLY A 336 -22.45 22.90 -24.82
C GLY A 336 -21.59 21.80 -25.45
N TRP A 337 -21.90 20.55 -25.22
CA TRP A 337 -21.23 19.42 -25.86
C TRP A 337 -21.85 19.09 -27.22
N LYS A 338 -20.99 18.72 -28.19
CA LYS A 338 -21.39 18.39 -29.56
C LYS A 338 -20.71 17.12 -30.02
N GLY A 339 -21.44 16.34 -30.83
CA GLY A 339 -20.85 15.18 -31.51
C GLY A 339 -19.74 15.59 -32.49
N LEU A 340 -18.72 14.79 -32.62
CA LEU A 340 -17.59 15.06 -33.52
C LEU A 340 -18.00 14.81 -34.98
N VAL A 341 -17.91 15.87 -35.81
CA VAL A 341 -18.11 15.79 -37.27
C VAL A 341 -16.73 15.79 -37.89
N GLU A 342 -16.30 14.69 -38.50
CA GLU A 342 -15.08 14.58 -39.31
C GLU A 342 -13.83 15.22 -38.61
N ASN A 343 -12.72 15.30 -39.29
CA ASN A 343 -11.56 16.04 -38.84
C ASN A 343 -11.67 17.56 -39.11
N PRO A 344 -10.88 18.42 -38.47
CA PRO A 344 -10.96 19.88 -38.64
C PRO A 344 -10.80 20.34 -40.09
N ILE A 345 -9.94 19.70 -40.88
CA ILE A 345 -9.67 20.07 -42.25
C ILE A 345 -10.93 19.85 -43.11
N LYS A 346 -11.55 18.67 -42.97
CA LYS A 346 -12.79 18.36 -43.71
C LYS A 346 -13.95 19.25 -43.28
N ARG A 347 -14.07 19.55 -41.98
CA ARG A 347 -15.08 20.49 -41.48
C ARG A 347 -14.95 21.89 -42.10
N ALA A 348 -13.73 22.37 -42.20
CA ALA A 348 -13.46 23.71 -42.81
C ALA A 348 -13.84 23.80 -44.31
N GLN A 349 -13.94 22.64 -45.00
CA GLN A 349 -14.30 22.57 -46.43
C GLN A 349 -15.82 22.40 -46.65
N MET A 350 -16.60 22.14 -45.60
CA MET A 350 -18.04 21.94 -45.70
C MET A 350 -18.80 23.25 -45.83
N SER A 351 -19.86 23.23 -46.59
CA SER A 351 -20.85 24.30 -46.57
C SER A 351 -21.59 24.32 -45.20
N ALA A 352 -22.08 25.48 -44.78
CA ALA A 352 -22.85 25.61 -43.54
C ALA A 352 -24.05 24.63 -43.48
N LYS A 353 -24.71 24.39 -44.62
CA LYS A 353 -25.85 23.45 -44.70
C LYS A 353 -25.39 22.00 -44.50
N GLU A 354 -24.28 21.62 -45.10
CA GLU A 354 -23.74 20.27 -44.96
C GLU A 354 -23.22 20.02 -43.53
N LEU A 355 -22.51 21.00 -42.99
CA LEU A 355 -22.02 20.90 -41.64
C LEU A 355 -23.17 20.77 -40.61
N ALA A 356 -24.24 21.55 -40.76
CA ALA A 356 -25.41 21.49 -39.88
C ALA A 356 -26.08 20.10 -39.97
N ALA A 357 -26.28 19.54 -41.15
CA ALA A 357 -26.88 18.21 -41.29
C ALA A 357 -26.02 17.09 -40.66
N LYS A 358 -24.68 17.13 -40.87
CA LYS A 358 -23.76 16.18 -40.23
C LYS A 358 -23.68 16.38 -38.73
N GLN A 359 -23.77 17.63 -38.24
CA GLN A 359 -23.76 17.92 -36.80
C GLN A 359 -24.96 17.32 -36.08
N GLU A 360 -26.16 17.42 -36.67
CA GLU A 360 -27.37 16.82 -36.11
C GLU A 360 -27.22 15.29 -35.91
N ILE A 361 -26.67 14.62 -36.93
CA ILE A 361 -26.39 13.17 -36.86
C ILE A 361 -25.35 12.86 -35.77
N ALA A 362 -24.27 13.63 -35.73
CA ALA A 362 -23.20 13.42 -34.74
C ALA A 362 -23.68 13.70 -33.32
N ASP A 363 -24.49 14.75 -33.12
CA ASP A 363 -25.07 15.09 -31.82
C ASP A 363 -26.03 14.01 -31.31
N LYS A 364 -26.83 13.41 -32.22
CA LYS A 364 -27.69 12.27 -31.88
C LYS A 364 -26.84 11.09 -31.40
N LYS A 365 -25.81 10.74 -32.15
CA LYS A 365 -24.90 9.65 -31.82
C LYS A 365 -24.16 9.89 -30.51
N MET A 366 -23.72 11.13 -30.27
CA MET A 366 -23.11 11.53 -28.98
C MET A 366 -24.05 11.29 -27.80
N ARG A 367 -25.33 11.72 -27.91
CA ARG A 367 -26.32 11.55 -26.84
C ARG A 367 -26.71 10.09 -26.58
N GLU A 368 -26.52 9.19 -27.55
CA GLU A 368 -26.72 7.75 -27.37
C GLU A 368 -25.58 7.11 -26.55
N ASN A 369 -24.37 7.68 -26.62
CA ASN A 369 -23.17 7.11 -26.03
C ASN A 369 -22.65 7.84 -24.79
N TRP A 370 -22.96 9.13 -24.66
CA TRP A 370 -22.56 9.96 -23.52
C TRP A 370 -23.77 10.42 -22.72
N LYS A 371 -23.64 10.36 -21.41
CA LYS A 371 -24.65 10.90 -20.47
C LYS A 371 -23.98 11.58 -19.29
N ALA A 372 -24.70 12.49 -18.69
CA ALA A 372 -24.34 13.07 -17.40
C ALA A 372 -24.95 12.23 -16.30
N GLU A 373 -24.14 11.75 -15.36
CA GLU A 373 -24.55 10.89 -14.27
C GLU A 373 -23.70 11.22 -13.04
N ASP A 374 -24.32 11.51 -11.91
CA ASP A 374 -23.66 11.83 -10.64
C ASP A 374 -22.53 12.87 -10.74
N GLY A 375 -22.76 13.94 -11.50
CA GLY A 375 -21.78 15.01 -11.69
C GLY A 375 -20.59 14.66 -12.59
N SER A 376 -20.68 13.55 -13.31
CA SER A 376 -19.65 13.07 -14.22
C SER A 376 -20.18 12.86 -15.64
N LEU A 377 -19.30 12.94 -16.64
CA LEU A 377 -19.59 12.49 -18.00
C LEU A 377 -19.31 11.00 -18.10
N VAL A 378 -20.32 10.21 -18.43
CA VAL A 378 -20.21 8.76 -18.57
C VAL A 378 -20.33 8.36 -20.02
N PHE A 379 -19.34 7.61 -20.52
CA PHE A 379 -19.33 7.01 -21.85
C PHE A 379 -19.75 5.54 -21.80
N SER A 380 -20.67 5.13 -22.66
CA SER A 380 -21.19 3.75 -22.68
C SER A 380 -20.16 2.69 -23.08
N GLY A 381 -19.03 3.09 -23.63
CA GLY A 381 -17.98 2.18 -24.12
C GLY A 381 -18.27 1.56 -25.49
N HIS A 382 -19.33 1.98 -26.18
CA HIS A 382 -19.72 1.47 -27.48
C HIS A 382 -19.89 2.62 -28.48
N GLY A 383 -19.39 2.42 -29.71
CA GLY A 383 -19.51 3.37 -30.81
C GLY A 383 -18.33 4.32 -30.97
N ASP A 384 -18.35 5.10 -32.06
CA ASP A 384 -17.38 6.16 -32.32
C ASP A 384 -17.73 7.41 -31.49
N ASN A 385 -16.70 8.07 -31.00
CA ASN A 385 -16.84 9.34 -30.28
C ASN A 385 -17.27 10.48 -31.19
#